data_3a771139afe670e0f623bb5155c4d790
#
_entry.id   3a771139afe670e0f623bb5155c4d790
#
_cell.length_a   1.000
_cell.length_b   1.000
_cell.length_c   1.000
_cell.angle_alpha   90.00
_cell.angle_beta   90.00
_cell.angle_gamma   90.00
#
_symmetry.space_group_name_H-M   'P 1'
#
loop_
_entity.id
_entity.type
_entity.pdbx_description
1 polymer ?
#
loop_
_entity_poly.entity_id
_entity_poly.type
_entity_poly.pdbx_seq_one_letter_code
_entity_poly.pdbx_strand_id
1 'polypeptide(L)'
;EAMAAAPEHVEEISELDEGFWADHRDSARLFDVSEEDTLDQLQALEREVLIPAGRRWFAVVDGERHVALAALLVLERTAFIDHVATFPDARRRGHAEALTRRLVSEAMASGAERTYLLADPEGDAVRIYGRVGFDGIGHLASWLSPLER
;
A
#
# COMPACT_ATOMS: atom_id res chain seq x y z
N GLU A 1 -11.27 4.14 23.41
CA GLU A 1 -10.62 2.82 23.30
C GLU A 1 -9.23 3.06 22.73
N ALA A 2 -8.18 2.78 23.54
CA ALA A 2 -6.81 3.06 23.13
C ALA A 2 -6.47 2.22 21.90
N MET A 3 -6.12 2.87 20.79
CA MET A 3 -5.54 2.20 19.64
C MET A 3 -4.32 1.40 20.11
N ALA A 4 -4.33 0.09 19.87
CA ALA A 4 -3.16 -0.73 20.13
C ALA A 4 -1.95 -0.11 19.42
N ALA A 5 -0.82 -0.01 20.12
CA ALA A 5 0.40 0.50 19.55
C ALA A 5 0.71 -0.22 18.22
N ALA A 6 1.11 0.54 17.23
CA ALA A 6 1.54 -0.04 15.96
C ALA A 6 2.64 -1.07 16.23
N PRO A 7 2.60 -2.23 15.59
CA PRO A 7 3.61 -3.25 15.83
C PRO A 7 5.01 -2.70 15.54
N GLU A 8 5.95 -3.03 16.40
CA GLU A 8 7.33 -2.50 16.40
C GLU A 8 8.14 -2.79 15.13
N HIS A 9 7.63 -3.67 14.27
CA HIS A 9 8.34 -4.13 13.07
C HIS A 9 7.94 -3.44 11.76
N VAL A 10 7.04 -2.44 11.82
CA VAL A 10 6.68 -1.61 10.66
C VAL A 10 7.54 -0.36 10.67
N GLU A 11 8.26 -0.14 9.58
CA GLU A 11 9.09 1.05 9.43
C GLU A 11 8.79 1.83 8.15
N GLU A 12 9.02 3.13 8.17
CA GLU A 12 9.00 3.95 6.97
C GLU A 12 10.30 3.75 6.21
N ILE A 13 10.19 3.56 4.90
CA ILE A 13 11.37 3.45 4.01
C ILE A 13 11.80 4.85 3.62
N SER A 14 12.87 5.35 4.25
CA SER A 14 13.39 6.70 3.99
C SER A 14 14.28 6.78 2.75
N GLU A 15 14.95 5.68 2.41
CA GLU A 15 15.82 5.59 1.23
C GLU A 15 15.23 4.62 0.21
N LEU A 16 14.87 5.17 -0.95
CA LEU A 16 14.31 4.37 -2.05
C LEU A 16 15.45 3.95 -2.98
N ASP A 17 16.22 2.98 -2.51
CA ASP A 17 17.38 2.43 -3.19
C ASP A 17 17.01 1.32 -4.19
N GLU A 18 18.01 0.69 -4.79
CA GLU A 18 17.79 -0.40 -5.76
C GLU A 18 17.05 -1.59 -5.13
N GLY A 19 17.31 -1.87 -3.85
CA GLY A 19 16.62 -2.93 -3.12
C GLY A 19 15.12 -2.65 -3.00
N PHE A 20 14.76 -1.43 -2.65
CA PHE A 20 13.36 -1.01 -2.63
C PHE A 20 12.69 -1.16 -4.00
N TRP A 21 13.34 -0.70 -5.08
CA TRP A 21 12.75 -0.78 -6.41
C TRP A 21 12.59 -2.22 -6.90
N ALA A 22 13.49 -3.11 -6.53
CA ALA A 22 13.33 -4.54 -6.77
C ALA A 22 12.12 -5.11 -6.03
N ASP A 23 11.97 -4.80 -4.75
CA ASP A 23 10.84 -5.23 -3.92
C ASP A 23 9.52 -4.65 -4.42
N HIS A 24 9.51 -3.38 -4.81
CA HIS A 24 8.34 -2.72 -5.41
C HIS A 24 7.89 -3.45 -6.68
N ARG A 25 8.83 -3.76 -7.56
CA ARG A 25 8.55 -4.48 -8.81
C ARG A 25 7.98 -5.88 -8.55
N ASP A 26 8.60 -6.62 -7.65
CA ASP A 26 8.15 -7.96 -7.28
C ASP A 26 6.78 -7.92 -6.60
N SER A 27 6.52 -6.95 -5.75
CA SER A 27 5.22 -6.78 -5.10
C SER A 27 4.12 -6.37 -6.09
N ALA A 28 4.45 -5.58 -7.11
CA ALA A 28 3.49 -5.19 -8.15
C ALA A 28 2.97 -6.41 -8.94
N ARG A 29 3.81 -7.43 -9.10
CA ARG A 29 3.39 -8.69 -9.75
C ARG A 29 2.31 -9.44 -8.97
N LEU A 30 2.19 -9.20 -7.68
CA LEU A 30 1.13 -9.79 -6.85
C LEU A 30 -0.27 -9.23 -7.17
N PHE A 31 -0.34 -8.12 -7.89
CA PHE A 31 -1.58 -7.50 -8.38
C PHE A 31 -1.85 -7.82 -9.86
N ASP A 32 -1.41 -8.98 -10.32
CA ASP A 32 -1.59 -9.47 -11.69
C ASP A 32 -0.93 -8.61 -12.78
N VAL A 33 0.09 -7.85 -12.42
CA VAL A 33 0.91 -7.09 -13.35
C VAL A 33 2.15 -7.91 -13.69
N SER A 34 2.19 -8.49 -14.88
CA SER A 34 3.28 -9.38 -15.31
C SER A 34 4.11 -8.83 -16.48
N GLU A 35 3.60 -7.88 -17.23
CA GLU A 35 4.29 -7.31 -18.39
C GLU A 35 5.37 -6.33 -17.95
N GLU A 36 6.59 -6.52 -18.45
CA GLU A 36 7.74 -5.69 -18.07
C GLU A 36 7.54 -4.21 -18.42
N ASP A 37 6.96 -3.91 -19.58
CA ASP A 37 6.64 -2.53 -19.96
C ASP A 37 5.66 -1.86 -19.01
N THR A 38 4.67 -2.59 -18.53
CA THR A 38 3.71 -2.09 -17.54
C THR A 38 4.38 -1.84 -16.19
N LEU A 39 5.26 -2.74 -15.76
CA LEU A 39 6.04 -2.56 -14.54
C LEU A 39 6.96 -1.34 -14.63
N ASP A 40 7.61 -1.12 -15.77
CA ASP A 40 8.44 0.05 -16.03
C ASP A 40 7.63 1.35 -15.93
N GLN A 41 6.43 1.38 -16.51
CA GLN A 41 5.53 2.52 -16.45
C GLN A 41 5.04 2.80 -15.03
N LEU A 42 4.71 1.77 -14.26
CA LEU A 42 4.31 1.91 -12.85
C LEU A 42 5.46 2.49 -12.02
N GLN A 43 6.66 2.03 -12.22
CA GLN A 43 7.83 2.56 -11.51
C GLN A 43 8.16 4.00 -11.94
N ALA A 44 8.00 4.33 -13.20
CA ALA A 44 8.15 5.70 -13.69
C ALA A 44 7.09 6.63 -13.06
N LEU A 45 5.84 6.22 -13.01
CA LEU A 45 4.76 6.96 -12.34
C LEU A 45 5.09 7.20 -10.87
N GLU A 46 5.58 6.19 -10.19
CA GLU A 46 5.98 6.30 -8.78
C GLU A 46 7.09 7.32 -8.59
N ARG A 47 8.17 7.20 -9.36
CA ARG A 47 9.35 8.07 -9.25
C ARG A 47 9.09 9.51 -9.67
N GLU A 48 8.34 9.71 -10.74
CA GLU A 48 8.18 11.02 -11.39
C GLU A 48 6.99 11.81 -10.88
N VAL A 49 5.96 11.14 -10.36
CA VAL A 49 4.70 11.77 -9.99
C VAL A 49 4.34 11.55 -8.51
N LEU A 50 4.21 10.30 -8.08
CA LEU A 50 3.61 10.00 -6.77
C LEU A 50 4.54 10.32 -5.61
N ILE A 51 5.79 9.91 -5.67
CA ILE A 51 6.78 10.25 -4.64
C ILE A 51 7.02 11.76 -4.56
N PRO A 52 7.21 12.48 -5.66
CA PRO A 52 7.29 13.95 -5.62
C PRO A 52 6.03 14.63 -5.06
N ALA A 53 4.85 14.03 -5.22
CA ALA A 53 3.61 14.52 -4.63
C ALA A 53 3.49 14.24 -3.12
N GLY A 54 4.44 13.54 -2.53
CA GLY A 54 4.48 13.25 -1.11
C GLY A 54 4.15 11.81 -0.73
N ARG A 55 4.06 10.89 -1.68
CA ARG A 55 3.81 9.48 -1.39
C ARG A 55 4.95 8.88 -0.58
N ARG A 56 4.60 8.25 0.52
CA ARG A 56 5.52 7.62 1.47
C ARG A 56 5.35 6.11 1.44
N TRP A 57 6.43 5.38 1.58
CA TRP A 57 6.43 3.93 1.59
C TRP A 57 6.79 3.38 2.96
N PHE A 58 6.14 2.27 3.33
CA PHE A 58 6.30 1.57 4.59
C PHE A 58 6.50 0.09 4.34
N ALA A 59 7.26 -0.56 5.21
CA ALA A 59 7.51 -1.99 5.11
C ALA A 59 7.41 -2.68 6.47
N VAL A 60 7.03 -3.93 6.45
CA VAL A 60 7.32 -4.86 7.52
C VAL A 60 8.67 -5.50 7.22
N VAL A 61 9.56 -5.45 8.20
CA VAL A 61 10.92 -5.99 8.08
C VAL A 61 11.04 -7.26 8.90
N ASP A 62 11.57 -8.31 8.27
CA ASP A 62 11.93 -9.55 8.93
C ASP A 62 13.41 -9.82 8.63
N GLY A 63 14.27 -9.62 9.64
CA GLY A 63 15.71 -9.61 9.43
C GLY A 63 16.14 -8.43 8.57
N GLU A 64 16.74 -8.70 7.41
CA GLU A 64 17.13 -7.68 6.42
C GLU A 64 16.16 -7.58 5.23
N ARG A 65 15.07 -8.32 5.30
CA ARG A 65 14.13 -8.46 4.18
C ARG A 65 12.83 -7.70 4.44
N HIS A 66 12.35 -6.99 3.42
CA HIS A 66 10.99 -6.49 3.39
C HIS A 66 10.04 -7.65 3.04
N VAL A 67 9.11 -7.95 3.93
CA VAL A 67 8.14 -9.05 3.72
C VAL A 67 6.75 -8.56 3.37
N ALA A 68 6.49 -7.27 3.56
CA ALA A 68 5.26 -6.61 3.14
C ALA A 68 5.53 -5.12 2.90
N LEU A 69 4.80 -4.53 1.97
CA LEU A 69 4.93 -3.13 1.56
C LEU A 69 3.57 -2.47 1.50
N ALA A 70 3.51 -1.19 1.80
CA ALA A 70 2.34 -0.36 1.56
C ALA A 70 2.74 1.10 1.38
N ALA A 71 1.90 1.86 0.70
CA ALA A 71 2.12 3.27 0.43
C ALA A 71 1.01 4.15 1.00
N LEU A 72 1.37 5.36 1.39
CA LEU A 72 0.48 6.38 1.89
C LEU A 72 0.68 7.67 1.12
N LEU A 73 -0.40 8.22 0.59
CA LEU A 73 -0.41 9.55 -0.01
C LEU A 73 -1.44 10.42 0.72
N VAL A 74 -0.99 11.53 1.27
CA VAL A 74 -1.86 12.50 1.91
C VAL A 74 -1.92 13.75 1.04
N LEU A 75 -3.11 14.07 0.55
CA LEU A 75 -3.38 15.29 -0.21
C LEU A 75 -4.41 16.10 0.55
N GLU A 76 -4.02 17.30 0.99
CA GLU A 76 -4.85 18.14 1.85
C GLU A 76 -5.29 17.40 3.12
N ARG A 77 -6.56 17.06 3.24
CA ARG A 77 -7.14 16.38 4.41
C ARG A 77 -7.55 14.95 4.15
N THR A 78 -7.19 14.42 2.98
CA THR A 78 -7.55 13.06 2.59
C THR A 78 -6.29 12.22 2.40
N ALA A 79 -6.28 11.06 3.01
CA ALA A 79 -5.22 10.08 2.88
C ALA A 79 -5.68 8.89 2.03
N PHE A 80 -4.82 8.43 1.17
CA PHE A 80 -5.01 7.23 0.36
C PHE A 80 -3.96 6.19 0.73
N ILE A 81 -4.40 5.03 1.19
CA ILE A 81 -3.57 3.86 1.41
C ILE A 81 -3.63 2.99 0.17
N ASP A 82 -2.49 2.64 -0.37
CA ASP A 82 -2.37 1.92 -1.62
C ASP A 82 -1.29 0.85 -1.55
N HIS A 83 -1.35 -0.10 -2.47
CA HIS A 83 -0.33 -1.10 -2.66
C HIS A 83 -0.01 -1.91 -1.39
N VAL A 84 -1.05 -2.31 -0.65
CA VAL A 84 -0.87 -3.17 0.53
C VAL A 84 -0.58 -4.59 0.04
N ALA A 85 0.67 -4.97 0.05
CA ALA A 85 1.15 -6.24 -0.48
C ALA A 85 1.95 -7.01 0.57
N THR A 86 1.64 -8.28 0.74
CA THR A 86 2.43 -9.22 1.56
C THR A 86 2.96 -10.31 0.65
N PHE A 87 4.28 -10.53 0.66
CA PHE A 87 4.86 -11.62 -0.13
C PHE A 87 4.30 -12.98 0.32
N PRO A 88 4.10 -13.92 -0.63
CA PRO A 88 3.37 -15.16 -0.35
C PRO A 88 3.91 -15.98 0.83
N ASP A 89 5.22 -16.04 0.99
CA ASP A 89 5.88 -16.80 2.06
C ASP A 89 5.73 -16.15 3.45
N ALA A 90 5.28 -14.91 3.51
CA ALA A 90 5.09 -14.15 4.76
C ALA A 90 3.61 -13.93 5.10
N ARG A 91 2.68 -14.50 4.35
CA ARG A 91 1.23 -14.32 4.57
C ARG A 91 0.76 -15.00 5.85
N ARG A 92 -0.43 -14.59 6.33
CA ARG A 92 -1.12 -15.10 7.52
C ARG A 92 -0.38 -14.87 8.84
N ARG A 93 0.46 -13.83 8.88
CA ARG A 93 1.20 -13.41 10.08
C ARG A 93 0.78 -12.03 10.59
N GLY A 94 -0.28 -11.45 10.02
CA GLY A 94 -0.80 -10.15 10.43
C GLY A 94 -0.06 -8.93 9.86
N HIS A 95 0.80 -9.09 8.87
CA HIS A 95 1.59 -7.98 8.32
C HIS A 95 0.75 -6.92 7.62
N ALA A 96 -0.24 -7.32 6.82
CA ALA A 96 -1.14 -6.38 6.15
C ALA A 96 -1.95 -5.55 7.15
N GLU A 97 -2.42 -6.17 8.22
CA GLU A 97 -3.12 -5.46 9.31
C GLU A 97 -2.19 -4.48 10.01
N ALA A 98 -0.98 -4.91 10.32
CA ALA A 98 0.05 -4.09 10.96
C ALA A 98 0.40 -2.85 10.11
N LEU A 99 0.63 -3.05 8.82
CA LEU A 99 0.87 -1.96 7.87
C LEU A 99 -0.32 -0.99 7.84
N THR A 100 -1.52 -1.51 7.66
CA THR A 100 -2.72 -0.67 7.53
C THR A 100 -2.94 0.16 8.79
N ARG A 101 -2.78 -0.41 9.99
CA ARG A 101 -2.85 0.32 11.26
C ARG A 101 -1.79 1.41 11.36
N ARG A 102 -0.56 1.12 10.96
CA ARG A 102 0.52 2.11 10.95
C ARG A 102 0.20 3.26 10.00
N LEU A 103 -0.28 2.97 8.80
CA LEU A 103 -0.59 3.99 7.80
C LEU A 103 -1.78 4.87 8.23
N VAL A 104 -2.79 4.30 8.89
CA VAL A 104 -3.88 5.09 9.47
C VAL A 104 -3.35 6.06 10.53
N SER A 105 -2.47 5.60 11.41
CA SER A 105 -1.83 6.47 12.43
C SER A 105 -1.02 7.58 11.79
N GLU A 106 -0.23 7.29 10.76
CA GLU A 106 0.55 8.28 10.03
C GLU A 106 -0.34 9.29 9.29
N ALA A 107 -1.43 8.83 8.69
CA ALA A 107 -2.40 9.70 8.06
C ALA A 107 -3.00 10.70 9.05
N MET A 108 -3.42 10.22 10.22
CA MET A 108 -3.95 11.08 11.28
C MET A 108 -2.90 12.08 11.79
N ALA A 109 -1.67 11.62 12.00
CA ALA A 109 -0.57 12.48 12.42
C ALA A 109 -0.24 13.57 11.38
N SER A 110 -0.51 13.30 10.10
CA SER A 110 -0.35 14.24 8.99
C SER A 110 -1.54 15.19 8.81
N GLY A 111 -2.56 15.13 9.67
CA GLY A 111 -3.74 15.99 9.62
C GLY A 111 -4.85 15.51 8.69
N ALA A 112 -4.80 14.27 8.21
CA ALA A 112 -5.88 13.72 7.41
C ALA A 112 -7.16 13.54 8.25
N GLU A 113 -8.26 14.00 7.72
CA GLU A 113 -9.59 13.84 8.31
C GLU A 113 -10.30 12.57 7.80
N ARG A 114 -9.86 12.09 6.64
CA ARG A 114 -10.41 10.90 5.99
C ARG A 114 -9.27 10.06 5.43
N THR A 115 -9.38 8.77 5.65
CA THR A 115 -8.47 7.79 5.06
C THR A 115 -9.30 6.78 4.28
N TYR A 116 -8.93 6.53 3.05
CA TYR A 116 -9.61 5.53 2.22
C TYR A 116 -8.62 4.59 1.57
N LEU A 117 -9.12 3.45 1.14
CA LEU A 117 -8.43 2.48 0.32
C LEU A 117 -9.42 1.81 -0.62
N LEU A 118 -8.88 1.14 -1.63
CA LEU A 118 -9.66 0.32 -2.55
C LEU A 118 -9.35 -1.14 -2.28
N ALA A 119 -10.37 -1.97 -2.27
CA ALA A 119 -10.24 -3.40 -2.03
C ALA A 119 -11.17 -4.19 -2.94
N ASP A 120 -10.75 -5.39 -3.33
CA ASP A 120 -11.64 -6.35 -3.94
C ASP A 120 -12.66 -6.82 -2.90
N PRO A 121 -13.97 -6.62 -3.11
CA PRO A 121 -15.00 -6.98 -2.14
C PRO A 121 -15.05 -8.48 -1.86
N GLU A 122 -14.56 -9.31 -2.75
CA GLU A 122 -14.50 -10.78 -2.61
C GLU A 122 -13.14 -11.28 -2.10
N GLY A 123 -12.17 -10.36 -1.94
CA GLY A 123 -10.83 -10.70 -1.46
C GLY A 123 -10.74 -10.82 0.05
N ASP A 124 -9.71 -11.51 0.53
CA ASP A 124 -9.45 -11.71 1.96
C ASP A 124 -9.09 -10.40 2.69
N ALA A 125 -8.55 -9.43 1.98
CA ALA A 125 -8.12 -8.15 2.55
C ALA A 125 -9.27 -7.34 3.16
N VAL A 126 -10.48 -7.47 2.66
CA VAL A 126 -11.66 -6.78 3.18
C VAL A 126 -11.87 -7.07 4.67
N ARG A 127 -11.63 -8.29 5.12
CA ARG A 127 -11.74 -8.67 6.53
C ARG A 127 -10.70 -7.96 7.40
N ILE A 128 -9.48 -7.82 6.87
CA ILE A 128 -8.40 -7.10 7.54
C ILE A 128 -8.76 -5.63 7.71
N TYR A 129 -9.23 -5.01 6.65
CA TYR A 129 -9.62 -3.59 6.66
C TYR A 129 -10.81 -3.33 7.60
N GLY A 130 -11.79 -4.23 7.63
CA GLY A 130 -12.89 -4.17 8.59
C GLY A 130 -12.42 -4.20 10.05
N ARG A 131 -11.44 -5.05 10.38
CA ARG A 131 -10.85 -5.10 11.73
C ARG A 131 -10.09 -3.82 12.10
N VAL A 132 -9.47 -3.17 11.12
CA VAL A 132 -8.79 -1.89 11.34
C VAL A 132 -9.78 -0.74 11.55
N GLY A 133 -11.02 -0.88 11.10
CA GLY A 133 -12.09 0.09 11.28
C GLY A 133 -12.60 0.73 10.00
N PHE A 134 -12.24 0.19 8.83
CA PHE A 134 -12.77 0.66 7.56
C PHE A 134 -14.17 0.13 7.31
N ASP A 135 -15.04 0.99 6.81
CA ASP A 135 -16.37 0.65 6.33
C ASP A 135 -16.45 0.79 4.82
N GLY A 136 -17.16 -0.11 4.17
CA GLY A 136 -17.46 0.01 2.74
C GLY A 136 -18.43 1.16 2.49
N ILE A 137 -18.04 2.11 1.65
CA ILE A 137 -18.87 3.30 1.34
C ILE A 137 -19.36 3.34 -0.10
N GLY A 138 -18.90 2.44 -0.95
CA GLY A 138 -19.30 2.39 -2.34
C GLY A 138 -18.40 1.49 -3.17
N HIS A 139 -18.65 1.51 -4.47
CA HIS A 139 -17.90 0.73 -5.44
C HIS A 139 -17.31 1.64 -6.52
N LEU A 140 -16.11 1.31 -6.95
CA LEU A 140 -15.44 1.95 -8.08
C LEU A 140 -15.40 0.96 -9.25
N ALA A 141 -15.81 1.40 -10.43
CA ALA A 141 -15.70 0.63 -11.65
C ALA A 141 -14.70 1.28 -12.60
N SER A 142 -13.86 0.47 -13.20
CA SER A 142 -12.92 0.91 -14.22
C SER A 142 -13.31 0.34 -15.58
N TRP A 143 -13.19 1.14 -16.60
CA TRP A 143 -13.52 0.77 -17.98
C TRP A 143 -12.26 0.92 -18.83
N LEU A 144 -11.89 -0.14 -19.52
CA LEU A 144 -10.74 -0.14 -20.41
C LEU A 144 -11.21 -0.35 -21.86
N SER A 145 -10.85 0.56 -22.75
CA SER A 145 -11.04 0.39 -24.18
C SER A 145 -9.66 0.18 -24.82
N PRO A 146 -9.42 -0.96 -25.48
CA PRO A 146 -8.19 -1.14 -26.22
C PRO A 146 -8.09 -0.09 -27.35
N LEU A 147 -6.91 0.50 -27.49
CA LEU A 147 -6.64 1.34 -28.64
C LEU A 147 -6.42 0.44 -29.87
N GLU A 148 -7.32 0.48 -30.80
CA GLU A 148 -7.09 -0.13 -32.09
C GLU A 148 -6.01 0.67 -32.83
N ARG A 149 -4.96 -0.01 -33.22
CA ARG A 149 -3.89 0.58 -34.03
C ARG A 149 -4.18 0.40 -35.50
#